data_a796b9c94a4b4a6d59b30a1817529435
#
_entry.id   a796b9c94a4b4a6d59b30a1817529435
#
_cell.length_a   1.000
_cell.length_b   1.000
_cell.length_c   1.000
_cell.angle_alpha   90.00
_cell.angle_beta   90.00
_cell.angle_gamma   90.00
#
_symmetry.space_group_name_H-M   'P 1'
#
loop_
_entity.id
_entity.type
_entity.pdbx_description
1 polymer ?
#
loop_
_entity_poly.entity_id
_entity_poly.type
_entity_poly.pdbx_seq_one_letter_code
_entity_poly.pdbx_strand_id
1 'polypeptide(L)'
;MDTLERFNAALTYIEANLDKEIDSKELSKITLYSAYQFQKLFMAMSGIPLSEYIRNRRLDRAAFDLRNTDEKIADIACKYGYDSPTAFNRAFQKLHGVAPSKVRTEKGIQLKAYPPIQFQICIKGATVMKYRIVEQKAFRLVGYKLSTARMENFEQFKEIPKFWDKQYKNGNFDKLMAINLTESHSDGRVDGVLGICVVPDINSSALDYYIATAYEKETPADMVEVIVPDCTYAVFECKGKIPFSVQDMTRRLYGEWLPNSGYEWANAPDIERYFDGDPSSDDYICELWLPIQPKQTEGK
;
A
#
# COMPACT_ATOMS: atom_id res chain seq x y z
N MET A 1 10.75 -5.80 20.79
CA MET A 1 11.15 -5.28 19.46
C MET A 1 10.34 -4.05 19.18
N ASP A 2 10.98 -2.95 18.83
CA ASP A 2 10.28 -1.75 18.36
C ASP A 2 9.78 -1.94 16.91
N THR A 3 9.02 -0.98 16.41
CA THR A 3 8.43 -1.05 15.06
C THR A 3 9.51 -1.16 13.98
N LEU A 4 10.64 -0.46 14.11
CA LEU A 4 11.72 -0.48 13.14
C LEU A 4 12.45 -1.83 13.11
N GLU A 5 12.70 -2.40 14.29
CA GLU A 5 13.29 -3.73 14.42
C GLU A 5 12.40 -4.80 13.78
N ARG A 6 11.07 -4.72 13.97
CA ARG A 6 10.10 -5.63 13.33
C ARG A 6 10.11 -5.51 11.82
N PHE A 7 10.20 -4.27 11.31
CA PHE A 7 10.30 -4.03 9.86
C PHE A 7 11.58 -4.62 9.27
N ASN A 8 12.72 -4.43 9.93
CA ASN A 8 13.98 -5.02 9.48
C ASN A 8 13.97 -6.54 9.60
N ALA A 9 13.33 -7.10 10.63
CA ALA A 9 13.13 -8.55 10.76
C ALA A 9 12.27 -9.11 9.61
N ALA A 10 11.21 -8.40 9.21
CA ALA A 10 10.40 -8.76 8.04
C ALA A 10 11.21 -8.74 6.74
N LEU A 11 12.08 -7.73 6.54
CA LEU A 11 12.99 -7.70 5.39
C LEU A 11 13.99 -8.84 5.43
N THR A 12 14.53 -9.19 6.59
CA THR A 12 15.41 -10.36 6.76
C THR A 12 14.69 -11.65 6.39
N TYR A 13 13.43 -11.81 6.81
CA TYR A 13 12.59 -12.94 6.43
C TYR A 13 12.39 -13.00 4.90
N ILE A 14 12.06 -11.87 4.26
CA ILE A 14 11.89 -11.79 2.80
C ILE A 14 13.18 -12.19 2.08
N GLU A 15 14.34 -11.66 2.49
CA GLU A 15 15.63 -11.97 1.89
C GLU A 15 16.02 -13.45 2.02
N ALA A 16 15.66 -14.09 3.14
CA ALA A 16 15.90 -15.50 3.36
C ALA A 16 14.97 -16.44 2.57
N ASN A 17 13.89 -15.90 1.98
CA ASN A 17 12.86 -16.68 1.28
C ASN A 17 12.61 -16.19 -0.16
N LEU A 18 13.59 -15.53 -0.79
CA LEU A 18 13.42 -15.03 -2.16
C LEU A 18 13.23 -16.14 -3.21
N ASP A 19 13.72 -17.34 -2.94
CA ASP A 19 13.58 -18.55 -3.76
C ASP A 19 12.30 -19.35 -3.50
N LYS A 20 11.41 -18.84 -2.63
CA LYS A 20 10.17 -19.48 -2.21
C LYS A 20 9.00 -18.50 -2.26
N GLU A 21 7.82 -19.02 -1.95
CA GLU A 21 6.67 -18.18 -1.66
C GLU A 21 6.88 -17.46 -0.33
N ILE A 22 6.62 -16.13 -0.33
CA ILE A 22 6.70 -15.31 0.88
C ILE A 22 5.34 -15.33 1.56
N ASP A 23 5.27 -16.00 2.71
CA ASP A 23 4.02 -16.14 3.46
C ASP A 23 3.60 -14.82 4.13
N SER A 24 2.45 -14.30 3.70
CA SER A 24 1.85 -13.08 4.25
C SER A 24 1.48 -13.21 5.73
N LYS A 25 1.15 -14.42 6.21
CA LYS A 25 0.85 -14.67 7.63
C LYS A 25 2.11 -14.54 8.49
N GLU A 26 3.24 -15.04 8.01
CA GLU A 26 4.51 -14.89 8.71
C GLU A 26 4.95 -13.42 8.77
N LEU A 27 4.78 -12.67 7.67
CA LEU A 27 5.00 -11.23 7.69
C LEU A 27 4.12 -10.50 8.71
N SER A 28 2.84 -10.87 8.79
CA SER A 28 1.92 -10.29 9.78
C SER A 28 2.30 -10.61 11.22
N LYS A 29 2.78 -11.84 11.50
CA LYS A 29 3.28 -12.23 12.84
C LYS A 29 4.55 -11.45 13.23
N ILE A 30 5.49 -11.29 12.29
CA ILE A 30 6.75 -10.57 12.54
C ILE A 30 6.48 -9.10 12.79
N THR A 31 5.65 -8.48 11.95
CA THR A 31 5.43 -7.03 11.95
C THR A 31 4.38 -6.60 12.96
N LEU A 32 3.45 -7.47 13.34
CA LEU A 32 2.19 -7.19 14.03
C LEU A 32 1.25 -6.26 13.24
N TYR A 33 1.47 -6.14 11.94
CA TYR A 33 0.60 -5.46 10.99
C TYR A 33 0.00 -6.46 10.04
N SER A 34 -1.20 -6.18 9.52
CA SER A 34 -1.70 -6.94 8.38
C SER A 34 -0.75 -6.84 7.18
N ALA A 35 -0.78 -7.81 6.28
CA ALA A 35 0.04 -7.77 5.08
C ALA A 35 -0.18 -6.49 4.27
N TYR A 36 -1.42 -6.00 4.20
CA TYR A 36 -1.75 -4.71 3.58
C TYR A 36 -1.07 -3.53 4.28
N GLN A 37 -1.20 -3.44 5.61
CA GLN A 37 -0.59 -2.38 6.39
C GLN A 37 0.92 -2.38 6.23
N PHE A 38 1.56 -3.55 6.30
CA PHE A 38 3.01 -3.68 6.08
C PHE A 38 3.43 -3.18 4.69
N GLN A 39 2.69 -3.54 3.63
CA GLN A 39 2.98 -3.08 2.27
C GLN A 39 2.83 -1.57 2.13
N LYS A 40 1.77 -0.99 2.71
CA LYS A 40 1.53 0.46 2.70
C LYS A 40 2.67 1.20 3.42
N LEU A 41 3.07 0.71 4.58
CA LEU A 41 4.21 1.23 5.34
C LEU A 41 5.52 1.08 4.58
N PHE A 42 5.79 -0.10 4.01
CA PHE A 42 6.98 -0.34 3.22
C PHE A 42 7.07 0.63 2.03
N MET A 43 5.99 0.79 1.27
CA MET A 43 5.94 1.72 0.14
C MET A 43 6.14 3.18 0.60
N ALA A 44 5.52 3.58 1.71
CA ALA A 44 5.67 4.93 2.27
C ALA A 44 7.13 5.23 2.68
N MET A 45 7.82 4.24 3.25
CA MET A 45 9.20 4.38 3.74
C MET A 45 10.25 4.21 2.63
N SER A 46 10.05 3.26 1.71
CA SER A 46 11.04 2.91 0.67
C SER A 46 10.85 3.67 -0.64
N GLY A 47 9.65 4.22 -0.89
CA GLY A 47 9.27 4.84 -2.15
C GLY A 47 8.94 3.87 -3.29
N ILE A 48 8.99 2.56 -3.05
CA ILE A 48 8.69 1.52 -4.05
C ILE A 48 7.74 0.47 -3.47
N PRO A 49 6.86 -0.15 -4.29
CA PRO A 49 6.02 -1.25 -3.84
C PRO A 49 6.84 -2.46 -3.37
N LEU A 50 6.36 -3.17 -2.34
CA LEU A 50 7.00 -4.38 -1.82
C LEU A 50 7.18 -5.45 -2.91
N SER A 51 6.18 -5.63 -3.78
CA SER A 51 6.24 -6.54 -4.92
C SER A 51 7.37 -6.20 -5.90
N GLU A 52 7.63 -4.92 -6.10
CA GLU A 52 8.73 -4.47 -6.96
C GLU A 52 10.09 -4.73 -6.31
N TYR A 53 10.20 -4.46 -5.01
CA TYR A 53 11.38 -4.80 -4.23
C TYR A 53 11.71 -6.30 -4.34
N ILE A 54 10.75 -7.18 -3.99
CA ILE A 54 10.93 -8.63 -4.05
C ILE A 54 11.33 -9.09 -5.45
N ARG A 55 10.64 -8.61 -6.49
CA ARG A 55 10.97 -8.94 -7.88
C ARG A 55 12.40 -8.55 -8.24
N ASN A 56 12.82 -7.35 -7.90
CA ASN A 56 14.17 -6.86 -8.23
C ASN A 56 15.24 -7.64 -7.47
N ARG A 57 14.99 -7.98 -6.20
CA ARG A 57 15.89 -8.83 -5.39
C ARG A 57 16.01 -10.24 -5.96
N ARG A 58 14.88 -10.84 -6.38
CA ARG A 58 14.87 -12.15 -7.05
C ARG A 58 15.71 -12.15 -8.33
N LEU A 59 15.58 -11.12 -9.14
CA LEU A 59 16.36 -10.99 -10.38
C LEU A 59 17.85 -10.75 -10.11
N ASP A 60 18.19 -10.01 -9.06
CA ASP A 60 19.56 -9.81 -8.62
C ASP A 60 20.21 -11.12 -8.14
N ARG A 61 19.46 -11.93 -7.35
CA ARG A 61 19.89 -13.28 -6.95
C ARG A 61 19.99 -14.23 -8.15
N ALA A 62 19.06 -14.18 -9.09
CA ALA A 62 19.11 -14.96 -10.31
C ALA A 62 20.37 -14.60 -11.16
N ALA A 63 20.76 -13.33 -11.19
CA ALA A 63 21.98 -12.92 -11.88
C ALA A 63 23.26 -13.53 -11.24
N PHE A 64 23.27 -13.65 -9.92
CA PHE A 64 24.34 -14.35 -9.21
C PHE A 64 24.38 -15.85 -9.56
N ASP A 65 23.22 -16.53 -9.54
CA ASP A 65 23.13 -17.97 -9.87
C ASP A 65 23.56 -18.22 -11.33
N LEU A 66 23.07 -17.39 -12.27
CA LEU A 66 23.45 -17.47 -13.69
C LEU A 66 24.96 -17.41 -13.89
N ARG A 67 25.68 -16.66 -13.09
CA ARG A 67 27.13 -16.47 -13.20
C ARG A 67 27.93 -17.55 -12.50
N ASN A 68 27.39 -18.12 -11.40
CA ASN A 68 28.18 -18.93 -10.48
C ASN A 68 27.71 -20.40 -10.40
N THR A 69 26.66 -20.78 -11.14
CA THR A 69 26.16 -22.17 -11.17
C THR A 69 25.94 -22.64 -12.61
N ASP A 70 25.87 -23.97 -12.78
CA ASP A 70 25.52 -24.62 -14.06
C ASP A 70 24.00 -24.93 -14.16
N GLU A 71 23.17 -24.44 -13.23
CA GLU A 71 21.73 -24.63 -13.26
C GLU A 71 21.15 -24.10 -14.58
N LYS A 72 20.20 -24.81 -15.18
CA LYS A 72 19.55 -24.33 -16.41
C LYS A 72 18.83 -23.02 -16.18
N ILE A 73 18.84 -22.14 -17.16
CA ILE A 73 18.16 -20.81 -17.08
C ILE A 73 16.68 -20.98 -16.74
N ALA A 74 16.03 -22.06 -17.24
CA ALA A 74 14.64 -22.36 -16.94
C ALA A 74 14.42 -22.73 -15.48
N ASP A 75 15.36 -23.48 -14.88
CA ASP A 75 15.28 -23.90 -13.47
C ASP A 75 15.52 -22.68 -12.54
N ILE A 76 16.47 -21.80 -12.89
CA ILE A 76 16.69 -20.52 -12.19
C ILE A 76 15.43 -19.64 -12.30
N ALA A 77 14.78 -19.56 -13.47
CA ALA A 77 13.54 -18.81 -13.63
C ALA A 77 12.44 -19.33 -12.70
N CYS A 78 12.24 -20.65 -12.66
CA CYS A 78 11.27 -21.31 -11.79
C CYS A 78 11.59 -21.07 -10.31
N LYS A 79 12.86 -21.24 -9.90
CA LYS A 79 13.35 -20.99 -8.54
C LYS A 79 12.99 -19.59 -8.02
N TYR A 80 13.03 -18.58 -8.89
CA TYR A 80 12.70 -17.20 -8.53
C TYR A 80 11.26 -16.78 -8.87
N GLY A 81 10.35 -17.78 -9.04
CA GLY A 81 8.90 -17.57 -9.13
C GLY A 81 8.42 -17.08 -10.49
N TYR A 82 9.07 -17.47 -11.58
CA TYR A 82 8.62 -17.20 -12.94
C TYR A 82 8.04 -18.45 -13.58
N ASP A 83 6.77 -18.39 -14.01
CA ASP A 83 6.05 -19.50 -14.66
C ASP A 83 6.57 -19.80 -16.07
N SER A 84 7.31 -18.88 -16.68
CA SER A 84 7.89 -19.11 -18.00
C SER A 84 9.26 -18.47 -18.19
N PRO A 85 10.17 -19.13 -18.93
CA PRO A 85 11.46 -18.56 -19.31
C PRO A 85 11.33 -17.22 -20.08
N THR A 86 10.25 -17.04 -20.83
CA THR A 86 9.99 -15.81 -21.58
C THR A 86 9.68 -14.64 -20.66
N ALA A 87 8.83 -14.85 -19.64
CA ALA A 87 8.52 -13.83 -18.63
C ALA A 87 9.77 -13.45 -17.84
N PHE A 88 10.56 -14.45 -17.41
CA PHE A 88 11.85 -14.25 -16.76
C PHE A 88 12.80 -13.42 -17.62
N ASN A 89 13.02 -13.82 -18.88
CA ASN A 89 13.91 -13.12 -19.79
C ASN A 89 13.54 -11.65 -19.97
N ARG A 90 12.25 -11.33 -20.14
CA ARG A 90 11.77 -9.95 -20.24
C ARG A 90 12.02 -9.15 -18.97
N ALA A 91 11.71 -9.71 -17.81
CA ALA A 91 11.90 -9.05 -16.53
C ALA A 91 13.40 -8.83 -16.24
N PHE A 92 14.23 -9.83 -16.51
CA PHE A 92 15.68 -9.78 -16.33
C PHE A 92 16.32 -8.71 -17.23
N GLN A 93 15.98 -8.70 -18.53
CA GLN A 93 16.46 -7.67 -19.46
C GLN A 93 16.01 -6.27 -19.06
N LYS A 94 14.76 -6.12 -18.58
CA LYS A 94 14.26 -4.83 -18.10
C LYS A 94 15.08 -4.29 -16.93
N LEU A 95 15.49 -5.17 -16.00
CA LEU A 95 16.29 -4.77 -14.84
C LEU A 95 17.77 -4.57 -15.21
N HIS A 96 18.42 -5.58 -15.77
CA HIS A 96 19.87 -5.59 -15.98
C HIS A 96 20.33 -5.04 -17.34
N GLY A 97 19.41 -4.89 -18.31
CA GLY A 97 19.74 -4.41 -19.67
C GLY A 97 20.30 -5.48 -20.60
N VAL A 98 20.48 -6.72 -20.13
CA VAL A 98 21.10 -7.82 -20.86
C VAL A 98 20.31 -9.11 -20.68
N ALA A 99 20.40 -10.03 -21.65
CA ALA A 99 19.73 -11.33 -21.57
C ALA A 99 20.41 -12.26 -20.54
N PRO A 100 19.66 -13.14 -19.84
CA PRO A 100 20.22 -14.15 -18.93
C PRO A 100 21.31 -15.04 -19.56
N SER A 101 21.12 -15.44 -20.82
CA SER A 101 22.08 -16.26 -21.56
C SER A 101 23.44 -15.56 -21.71
N LYS A 102 23.45 -14.26 -21.96
CA LYS A 102 24.70 -13.49 -22.09
C LYS A 102 25.46 -13.44 -20.78
N VAL A 103 24.78 -13.32 -19.64
CA VAL A 103 25.42 -13.30 -18.31
C VAL A 103 26.22 -14.58 -18.09
N ARG A 104 25.74 -15.71 -18.61
CA ARG A 104 26.42 -17.01 -18.51
C ARG A 104 27.62 -17.14 -19.43
N THR A 105 27.50 -16.65 -20.65
CA THR A 105 28.49 -16.92 -21.71
C THR A 105 29.55 -15.85 -21.84
N GLU A 106 29.25 -14.61 -21.49
CA GLU A 106 30.15 -13.48 -21.72
C GLU A 106 30.78 -13.01 -20.41
N LYS A 107 32.11 -12.91 -20.35
CA LYS A 107 32.85 -12.36 -19.21
C LYS A 107 32.80 -10.83 -19.24
N GLY A 108 32.76 -10.21 -18.06
CA GLY A 108 32.83 -8.74 -17.94
C GLY A 108 31.51 -7.99 -18.20
N ILE A 109 30.39 -8.69 -18.39
CA ILE A 109 29.09 -8.02 -18.54
C ILE A 109 28.78 -7.21 -17.29
N GLN A 110 28.43 -5.96 -17.50
CA GLN A 110 27.96 -5.06 -16.45
C GLN A 110 26.49 -5.38 -16.09
N LEU A 111 26.25 -5.66 -14.82
CA LEU A 111 24.92 -5.89 -14.25
C LEU A 111 24.58 -4.76 -13.30
N LYS A 112 23.27 -4.47 -13.15
CA LYS A 112 22.79 -3.57 -12.11
C LYS A 112 22.65 -4.34 -10.81
N ALA A 113 23.31 -3.89 -9.75
CA ALA A 113 23.13 -4.43 -8.41
C ALA A 113 21.87 -3.82 -7.76
N TYR A 114 21.12 -4.63 -7.05
CA TYR A 114 19.96 -4.21 -6.30
C TYR A 114 20.10 -4.67 -4.83
N PRO A 115 20.80 -3.90 -3.98
CA PRO A 115 21.11 -4.31 -2.61
C PRO A 115 19.84 -4.42 -1.74
N PRO A 116 19.87 -5.24 -0.68
CA PRO A 116 18.81 -5.28 0.30
C PRO A 116 18.56 -3.91 0.92
N ILE A 117 17.27 -3.58 1.14
CA ILE A 117 16.86 -2.39 1.88
C ILE A 117 17.01 -2.68 3.38
N GLN A 118 17.53 -1.71 4.12
CA GLN A 118 17.50 -1.67 5.57
C GLN A 118 16.94 -0.33 6.01
N PHE A 119 15.96 -0.35 6.88
CA PHE A 119 15.39 0.87 7.45
C PHE A 119 16.24 1.36 8.61
N GLN A 120 16.56 2.65 8.60
CA GLN A 120 17.29 3.33 9.67
C GLN A 120 16.57 4.63 10.02
N ILE A 121 16.61 5.01 11.29
CA ILE A 121 16.09 6.30 11.72
C ILE A 121 17.08 7.38 11.29
N CYS A 122 16.63 8.29 10.43
CA CYS A 122 17.35 9.52 10.12
C CYS A 122 16.60 10.69 10.76
N ILE A 123 17.20 11.31 11.78
CA ILE A 123 16.62 12.50 12.41
C ILE A 123 16.84 13.69 11.48
N LYS A 124 15.76 14.12 10.81
CA LYS A 124 15.70 15.41 10.11
C LYS A 124 14.96 16.41 10.99
N GLY A 125 15.24 17.72 10.80
CA GLY A 125 14.60 18.79 11.58
C GLY A 125 13.05 18.64 11.58
N ALA A 126 12.45 18.80 12.74
CA ALA A 126 11.02 18.59 12.95
C ALA A 126 10.20 19.61 12.13
N THR A 127 9.51 19.13 11.11
CA THR A 127 8.47 19.90 10.42
C THR A 127 7.15 19.65 11.12
N VAL A 128 6.46 20.69 11.55
CA VAL A 128 5.17 20.59 12.26
C VAL A 128 4.17 19.84 11.37
N MET A 129 3.57 18.78 11.88
CA MET A 129 2.40 18.13 11.31
C MET A 129 1.16 18.58 12.09
N LYS A 130 0.17 19.12 11.37
CA LYS A 130 -1.12 19.44 11.96
C LYS A 130 -2.03 18.25 11.82
N TYR A 131 -2.65 17.83 12.90
CA TYR A 131 -3.66 16.80 12.89
C TYR A 131 -4.79 17.12 13.87
N ARG A 132 -5.92 16.46 13.71
CA ARG A 132 -7.01 16.47 14.68
C ARG A 132 -7.44 15.04 14.99
N ILE A 133 -7.97 14.84 16.17
CA ILE A 133 -8.57 13.56 16.57
C ILE A 133 -10.08 13.68 16.40
N VAL A 134 -10.69 12.69 15.75
CA VAL A 134 -12.13 12.63 15.49
C VAL A 134 -12.67 11.28 15.94
N GLU A 135 -13.66 11.31 16.80
CA GLU A 135 -14.47 10.11 17.11
C GLU A 135 -15.57 9.99 16.07
N GLN A 136 -15.47 8.99 15.21
CA GLN A 136 -16.44 8.74 14.15
C GLN A 136 -17.37 7.60 14.55
N LYS A 137 -18.66 7.87 14.62
CA LYS A 137 -19.67 6.83 14.76
C LYS A 137 -19.80 5.99 13.49
N ALA A 138 -20.25 4.76 13.64
CA ALA A 138 -20.51 3.90 12.50
C ALA A 138 -21.41 4.59 11.47
N PHE A 139 -21.06 4.50 10.21
CA PHE A 139 -21.83 5.07 9.12
C PHE A 139 -21.76 4.19 7.87
N ARG A 140 -22.78 4.38 7.06
CA ARG A 140 -22.97 3.61 5.84
C ARG A 140 -22.52 4.41 4.62
N LEU A 141 -21.86 3.72 3.71
CA LEU A 141 -21.43 4.26 2.42
C LEU A 141 -21.98 3.40 1.28
N VAL A 142 -22.17 4.01 0.13
CA VAL A 142 -22.46 3.32 -1.13
C VAL A 142 -21.44 3.72 -2.19
N GLY A 143 -21.07 2.79 -3.05
CA GLY A 143 -20.09 3.09 -4.09
C GLY A 143 -19.65 1.89 -4.90
N TYR A 144 -18.48 2.01 -5.49
CA TYR A 144 -17.88 1.01 -6.36
C TYR A 144 -16.73 0.31 -5.65
N LYS A 145 -16.63 -1.00 -5.85
CA LYS A 145 -15.66 -1.87 -5.15
C LYS A 145 -14.62 -2.43 -6.12
N LEU A 146 -13.37 -2.43 -5.68
CA LEU A 146 -12.28 -3.22 -6.23
C LEU A 146 -11.87 -4.28 -5.20
N SER A 147 -12.05 -5.56 -5.52
CA SER A 147 -11.57 -6.65 -4.66
C SER A 147 -10.23 -7.17 -5.17
N THR A 148 -9.27 -7.27 -4.27
CA THR A 148 -7.92 -7.75 -4.58
C THR A 148 -7.67 -9.18 -4.07
N ALA A 149 -8.72 -9.89 -3.68
CA ALA A 149 -8.63 -11.24 -3.11
C ALA A 149 -7.92 -12.28 -4.01
N ARG A 150 -7.85 -12.02 -5.32
CA ARG A 150 -7.19 -12.87 -6.32
C ARG A 150 -5.88 -12.28 -6.87
N MET A 151 -5.43 -11.17 -6.30
CA MET A 151 -4.20 -10.52 -6.76
C MET A 151 -3.00 -11.12 -6.05
N GLU A 152 -2.11 -11.71 -6.82
CA GLU A 152 -0.85 -12.26 -6.36
C GLU A 152 0.24 -11.18 -6.28
N ASN A 153 1.32 -11.49 -5.58
CA ASN A 153 2.54 -10.66 -5.56
C ASN A 153 2.34 -9.19 -5.14
N PHE A 154 1.35 -8.91 -4.28
CA PHE A 154 1.15 -7.57 -3.70
C PHE A 154 0.90 -6.45 -4.73
N GLU A 155 0.23 -6.77 -5.85
CA GLU A 155 0.00 -5.80 -6.95
C GLU A 155 -1.19 -4.86 -6.74
N GLN A 156 -1.96 -5.01 -5.66
CA GLN A 156 -3.15 -4.20 -5.35
C GLN A 156 -2.90 -2.69 -5.44
N PHE A 157 -1.73 -2.21 -5.02
CA PHE A 157 -1.39 -0.79 -5.10
C PHE A 157 -1.24 -0.24 -6.51
N LYS A 158 -1.02 -1.10 -7.51
CA LYS A 158 -1.00 -0.69 -8.92
C LYS A 158 -2.40 -0.61 -9.52
N GLU A 159 -3.34 -1.36 -8.95
CA GLU A 159 -4.71 -1.44 -9.47
C GLU A 159 -5.60 -0.32 -8.93
N ILE A 160 -5.33 0.21 -7.73
CA ILE A 160 -6.11 1.32 -7.15
C ILE A 160 -6.12 2.56 -8.05
N PRO A 161 -4.98 3.08 -8.56
CA PRO A 161 -5.00 4.22 -9.48
C PRO A 161 -5.78 3.93 -10.78
N LYS A 162 -5.64 2.72 -11.34
CA LYS A 162 -6.40 2.32 -12.53
C LYS A 162 -7.90 2.23 -12.25
N PHE A 163 -8.28 1.84 -11.03
CA PHE A 163 -9.65 1.80 -10.61
C PHE A 163 -10.26 3.21 -10.52
N TRP A 164 -9.54 4.18 -9.96
CA TRP A 164 -9.93 5.59 -9.97
C TRP A 164 -10.12 6.10 -11.39
N ASP A 165 -9.13 5.91 -12.28
CA ASP A 165 -9.22 6.30 -13.70
C ASP A 165 -10.45 5.71 -14.39
N LYS A 166 -10.77 4.45 -14.09
CA LYS A 166 -11.96 3.79 -14.64
C LYS A 166 -13.25 4.44 -14.14
N GLN A 167 -13.35 4.78 -12.84
CA GLN A 167 -14.56 5.39 -12.29
C GLN A 167 -14.78 6.81 -12.85
N TYR A 168 -13.72 7.59 -13.04
CA TYR A 168 -13.78 8.88 -13.71
C TYR A 168 -14.29 8.74 -15.17
N LYS A 169 -13.65 7.86 -15.96
CA LYS A 169 -14.01 7.67 -17.39
C LYS A 169 -15.44 7.17 -17.60
N ASN A 170 -15.98 6.41 -16.67
CA ASN A 170 -17.33 5.88 -16.75
C ASN A 170 -18.41 6.83 -16.20
N GLY A 171 -18.05 8.02 -15.71
CA GLY A 171 -18.98 8.97 -15.09
C GLY A 171 -19.49 8.53 -13.72
N ASN A 172 -18.90 7.50 -13.13
CA ASN A 172 -19.31 6.98 -11.83
C ASN A 172 -18.90 7.92 -10.68
N PHE A 173 -17.80 8.64 -10.83
CA PHE A 173 -17.40 9.68 -9.89
C PHE A 173 -18.47 10.79 -9.81
N ASP A 174 -18.98 11.25 -10.96
CA ASP A 174 -20.02 12.28 -11.02
C ASP A 174 -21.31 11.83 -10.35
N LYS A 175 -21.69 10.53 -10.47
CA LYS A 175 -22.81 9.95 -9.76
C LYS A 175 -22.63 10.01 -8.24
N LEU A 176 -21.43 9.66 -7.74
CA LEU A 176 -21.13 9.73 -6.31
C LEU A 176 -21.16 11.16 -5.80
N MET A 177 -20.63 12.13 -6.57
CA MET A 177 -20.73 13.55 -6.23
C MET A 177 -22.18 14.03 -6.18
N ALA A 178 -23.00 13.61 -7.13
CA ALA A 178 -24.45 13.94 -7.14
C ALA A 178 -25.16 13.38 -5.89
N ILE A 179 -24.86 12.15 -5.47
CA ILE A 179 -25.38 11.56 -4.24
C ILE A 179 -24.93 12.36 -3.03
N ASN A 180 -23.63 12.66 -2.92
CA ASN A 180 -23.05 13.43 -1.82
C ASN A 180 -23.76 14.79 -1.62
N LEU A 181 -24.06 15.48 -2.72
CA LEU A 181 -24.75 16.78 -2.68
C LEU A 181 -26.22 16.70 -2.20
N THR A 182 -26.83 15.52 -2.27
CA THR A 182 -28.23 15.32 -1.82
C THR A 182 -28.37 14.94 -0.35
N GLU A 183 -27.28 14.52 0.28
CA GLU A 183 -27.27 14.11 1.68
C GLU A 183 -26.95 15.27 2.61
N SER A 184 -27.63 15.29 3.78
CA SER A 184 -27.28 16.24 4.84
C SER A 184 -26.22 15.63 5.74
N HIS A 185 -25.10 16.29 5.87
CA HIS A 185 -23.97 15.87 6.70
C HIS A 185 -23.92 16.62 8.04
N SER A 186 -25.08 17.04 8.54
CA SER A 186 -25.22 17.85 9.78
C SER A 186 -24.86 17.08 11.06
N ASP A 187 -24.71 15.77 11.01
CA ASP A 187 -24.43 14.87 12.13
C ASP A 187 -22.93 14.62 12.37
N GLY A 188 -22.04 15.34 11.69
CA GLY A 188 -20.59 15.23 11.85
C GLY A 188 -19.95 14.03 11.14
N ARG A 189 -20.71 13.30 10.30
CA ARG A 189 -20.12 12.25 9.45
C ARG A 189 -19.13 12.83 8.45
N VAL A 190 -18.16 12.01 8.07
CA VAL A 190 -17.26 12.36 6.97
C VAL A 190 -18.07 12.40 5.66
N ASP A 191 -17.97 13.52 4.94
CA ASP A 191 -18.64 13.76 3.66
C ASP A 191 -17.65 13.74 2.49
N GLY A 192 -18.16 13.80 1.27
CA GLY A 192 -17.38 13.80 0.05
C GLY A 192 -17.31 12.42 -0.62
N VAL A 193 -16.51 12.34 -1.67
CA VAL A 193 -16.15 11.06 -2.28
C VAL A 193 -14.89 10.54 -1.59
N LEU A 194 -14.97 9.33 -1.07
CA LEU A 194 -13.99 8.72 -0.19
C LEU A 194 -13.33 7.53 -0.87
N GLY A 195 -12.02 7.40 -0.69
CA GLY A 195 -11.29 6.15 -0.88
C GLY A 195 -11.26 5.37 0.43
N ILE A 196 -11.81 4.16 0.46
CA ILE A 196 -11.92 3.35 1.67
C ILE A 196 -11.15 2.04 1.49
N CYS A 197 -10.17 1.80 2.37
CA CYS A 197 -9.40 0.56 2.39
C CYS A 197 -9.92 -0.36 3.49
N VAL A 198 -10.56 -1.44 3.13
CA VAL A 198 -11.04 -2.48 4.06
C VAL A 198 -10.16 -3.71 3.94
N VAL A 199 -9.59 -4.17 5.04
CA VAL A 199 -8.84 -5.42 5.13
C VAL A 199 -9.76 -6.52 5.66
N PRO A 200 -10.25 -7.44 4.80
CA PRO A 200 -11.22 -8.46 5.23
C PRO A 200 -10.64 -9.44 6.25
N ASP A 201 -9.36 -9.76 6.10
CA ASP A 201 -8.61 -10.68 6.97
C ASP A 201 -7.21 -10.13 7.20
N ILE A 202 -6.87 -9.88 8.47
CA ILE A 202 -5.56 -9.35 8.89
C ILE A 202 -4.38 -10.26 8.49
N ASN A 203 -4.63 -11.57 8.31
CA ASN A 203 -3.63 -12.54 7.91
C ASN A 203 -3.52 -12.72 6.38
N SER A 204 -4.31 -11.98 5.60
CA SER A 204 -4.33 -12.02 4.15
C SER A 204 -3.67 -10.80 3.55
N SER A 205 -3.13 -10.93 2.33
CA SER A 205 -2.72 -9.80 1.50
C SER A 205 -3.91 -9.16 0.76
N ALA A 206 -5.09 -9.76 0.84
CA ALA A 206 -6.29 -9.25 0.19
C ALA A 206 -6.78 -7.97 0.86
N LEU A 207 -7.27 -7.06 0.04
CA LEU A 207 -7.99 -5.88 0.49
C LEU A 207 -9.18 -5.62 -0.42
N ASP A 208 -10.20 -5.01 0.13
CA ASP A 208 -11.29 -4.42 -0.61
C ASP A 208 -11.13 -2.89 -0.61
N TYR A 209 -11.03 -2.29 -1.79
CA TYR A 209 -10.94 -0.85 -1.94
C TYR A 209 -12.26 -0.32 -2.50
N TYR A 210 -12.79 0.71 -1.87
CA TYR A 210 -14.04 1.33 -2.32
C TYR A 210 -13.79 2.79 -2.70
N ILE A 211 -14.47 3.23 -3.74
CA ILE A 211 -14.70 4.65 -4.03
C ILE A 211 -16.17 4.87 -3.74
N ALA A 212 -16.48 5.59 -2.66
CA ALA A 212 -17.81 5.60 -2.08
C ALA A 212 -18.16 6.96 -1.45
N THR A 213 -19.44 7.17 -1.16
CA THR A 213 -19.95 8.35 -0.45
C THR A 213 -20.99 7.95 0.58
N ALA A 214 -21.21 8.79 1.60
CA ALA A 214 -22.22 8.56 2.62
C ALA A 214 -23.63 8.59 2.01
N TYR A 215 -24.47 7.62 2.38
CA TYR A 215 -25.82 7.50 1.83
C TYR A 215 -26.73 6.64 2.71
N GLU A 216 -27.88 7.19 3.09
CA GLU A 216 -28.81 6.53 4.02
C GLU A 216 -30.02 5.87 3.34
N LYS A 217 -30.26 6.16 2.06
CA LYS A 217 -31.39 5.60 1.32
C LYS A 217 -31.05 4.23 0.72
N GLU A 218 -31.96 3.67 -0.07
CA GLU A 218 -31.77 2.39 -0.75
C GLU A 218 -30.52 2.42 -1.66
N THR A 219 -29.68 1.38 -1.55
CA THR A 219 -28.45 1.27 -2.35
C THR A 219 -28.78 1.23 -3.84
N PRO A 220 -28.22 2.14 -4.67
CA PRO A 220 -28.38 2.07 -6.11
C PRO A 220 -27.97 0.70 -6.67
N ALA A 221 -28.70 0.19 -7.67
CA ALA A 221 -28.52 -1.16 -8.21
C ALA A 221 -27.14 -1.44 -8.82
N ASP A 222 -26.40 -0.40 -9.22
CA ASP A 222 -25.05 -0.47 -9.79
C ASP A 222 -23.94 -0.22 -8.75
N MET A 223 -24.29 -0.07 -7.47
CA MET A 223 -23.36 0.19 -6.37
C MET A 223 -23.40 -0.91 -5.31
N VAL A 224 -22.40 -0.92 -4.46
CA VAL A 224 -22.30 -1.80 -3.29
C VAL A 224 -22.24 -0.97 -2.02
N GLU A 225 -22.67 -1.59 -0.93
CA GLU A 225 -22.64 -1.01 0.41
C GLU A 225 -21.34 -1.36 1.13
N VAL A 226 -20.84 -0.44 1.94
CA VAL A 226 -19.81 -0.69 2.94
C VAL A 226 -20.11 0.08 4.22
N ILE A 227 -19.93 -0.58 5.36
CA ILE A 227 -20.13 0.02 6.68
C ILE A 227 -18.76 0.32 7.29
N VAL A 228 -18.54 1.56 7.67
CA VAL A 228 -17.40 1.98 8.48
C VAL A 228 -17.81 1.87 9.95
N PRO A 229 -17.10 1.09 10.78
CA PRO A 229 -17.45 0.92 12.20
C PRO A 229 -17.13 2.17 13.03
N ASP A 230 -17.63 2.22 14.24
CA ASP A 230 -17.19 3.20 15.27
C ASP A 230 -15.68 3.14 15.40
N CYS A 231 -15.00 4.28 15.23
CA CYS A 231 -13.56 4.36 15.39
C CYS A 231 -13.09 5.77 15.70
N THR A 232 -11.97 5.87 16.40
CA THR A 232 -11.25 7.13 16.55
C THR A 232 -10.23 7.26 15.41
N TYR A 233 -10.20 8.41 14.77
CA TYR A 233 -9.30 8.72 13.66
C TYR A 233 -8.35 9.88 14.01
N ALA A 234 -7.10 9.73 13.62
CA ALA A 234 -6.20 10.86 13.45
C ALA A 234 -6.31 11.36 12.00
N VAL A 235 -6.68 12.61 11.83
CA VAL A 235 -6.96 13.21 10.52
C VAL A 235 -5.88 14.21 10.17
N PHE A 236 -5.25 14.01 9.01
CA PHE A 236 -4.15 14.82 8.50
C PHE A 236 -4.56 15.51 7.20
N GLU A 237 -4.30 16.81 7.09
CA GLU A 237 -4.48 17.56 5.86
C GLU A 237 -3.29 17.36 4.93
N CYS A 238 -3.57 17.00 3.68
CA CYS A 238 -2.59 16.89 2.61
C CYS A 238 -2.81 18.05 1.62
N LYS A 239 -1.80 18.87 1.41
CA LYS A 239 -1.84 19.97 0.44
C LYS A 239 -0.87 19.71 -0.71
N GLY A 240 -1.34 19.84 -1.94
CA GLY A 240 -0.57 19.71 -3.17
C GLY A 240 -1.11 18.65 -4.12
N LYS A 241 -0.39 18.45 -5.20
CA LYS A 241 -0.78 17.54 -6.31
C LYS A 241 -0.92 16.09 -5.86
N ILE A 242 -2.01 15.45 -6.27
CA ILE A 242 -2.21 14.01 -6.13
C ILE A 242 -1.40 13.30 -7.25
N PRO A 243 -0.69 12.20 -6.98
CA PRO A 243 -0.67 11.45 -5.70
C PRO A 243 0.44 11.89 -4.73
N PHE A 244 1.27 12.88 -5.09
CA PHE A 244 2.51 13.21 -4.35
C PHE A 244 2.26 13.69 -2.93
N SER A 245 1.28 14.58 -2.73
CA SER A 245 0.92 15.09 -1.40
C SER A 245 0.44 14.00 -0.45
N VAL A 246 -0.37 13.06 -0.94
CA VAL A 246 -0.85 11.89 -0.18
C VAL A 246 0.31 10.96 0.17
N GLN A 247 1.19 10.68 -0.81
CA GLN A 247 2.36 9.82 -0.58
C GLN A 247 3.35 10.42 0.42
N ASP A 248 3.59 11.74 0.33
CA ASP A 248 4.47 12.43 1.27
C ASP A 248 3.88 12.44 2.69
N MET A 249 2.60 12.80 2.82
CA MET A 249 1.92 12.75 4.12
C MET A 249 1.90 11.33 4.68
N THR A 250 1.61 10.31 3.87
CA THR A 250 1.62 8.91 4.27
C THR A 250 3.00 8.52 4.82
N ARG A 251 4.10 8.91 4.13
CA ARG A 251 5.46 8.64 4.61
C ARG A 251 5.74 9.27 5.96
N ARG A 252 5.37 10.55 6.14
CA ARG A 252 5.57 11.28 7.38
C ARG A 252 4.71 10.73 8.51
N LEU A 253 3.47 10.38 8.22
CA LEU A 253 2.52 9.81 9.17
C LEU A 253 3.08 8.51 9.78
N TYR A 254 3.53 7.60 8.92
CA TYR A 254 4.03 6.30 9.36
C TYR A 254 5.49 6.30 9.82
N GLY A 255 6.34 7.15 9.24
CA GLY A 255 7.74 7.25 9.60
C GLY A 255 8.04 8.19 10.76
N GLU A 256 7.21 9.21 10.98
CA GLU A 256 7.48 10.28 11.95
C GLU A 256 6.40 10.33 13.05
N TRP A 257 5.11 10.34 12.69
CA TRP A 257 4.04 10.60 13.67
C TRP A 257 3.61 9.35 14.45
N LEU A 258 3.21 8.30 13.77
CA LEU A 258 2.64 7.10 14.41
C LEU A 258 3.62 6.42 15.39
N PRO A 259 4.92 6.23 15.06
CA PRO A 259 5.87 5.63 15.99
C PRO A 259 6.06 6.44 17.29
N ASN A 260 6.01 7.78 17.17
CA ASN A 260 6.25 8.72 18.27
C ASN A 260 4.97 9.22 18.95
N SER A 261 3.80 8.85 18.45
CA SER A 261 2.50 9.14 19.07
C SER A 261 2.21 8.13 20.19
N GLY A 262 1.28 8.48 21.06
CA GLY A 262 0.73 7.53 22.04
C GLY A 262 -0.27 6.53 21.44
N TYR A 263 -0.35 6.44 20.12
CA TYR A 263 -1.35 5.66 19.41
C TYR A 263 -0.72 4.52 18.60
N GLU A 264 -1.53 3.50 18.31
CA GLU A 264 -1.27 2.44 17.36
C GLU A 264 -2.44 2.33 16.36
N TRP A 265 -2.26 1.62 15.29
CA TRP A 265 -3.27 1.44 14.25
C TRP A 265 -4.44 0.59 14.77
N ALA A 266 -5.66 1.13 14.70
CA ALA A 266 -6.88 0.41 15.05
C ALA A 266 -7.35 -0.48 13.88
N ASN A 267 -8.10 -1.53 14.22
CA ASN A 267 -8.68 -2.43 13.20
C ASN A 267 -9.95 -1.84 12.59
N ALA A 268 -9.79 -0.78 11.81
CA ALA A 268 -10.85 -0.12 11.06
C ALA A 268 -10.31 0.34 9.69
N PRO A 269 -11.17 0.67 8.72
CA PRO A 269 -10.73 1.13 7.40
C PRO A 269 -9.97 2.45 7.46
N ASP A 270 -8.89 2.59 6.68
CA ASP A 270 -8.32 3.89 6.35
C ASP A 270 -9.26 4.64 5.41
N ILE A 271 -9.35 5.96 5.57
CA ILE A 271 -10.17 6.82 4.73
C ILE A 271 -9.30 7.89 4.06
N GLU A 272 -9.43 8.02 2.76
CA GLU A 272 -8.91 9.11 1.96
C GLU A 272 -10.10 9.99 1.57
N ARG A 273 -10.13 11.24 2.03
CA ARG A 273 -11.22 12.19 1.72
C ARG A 273 -10.75 13.19 0.70
N TYR A 274 -11.41 13.21 -0.43
CA TYR A 274 -11.14 14.11 -1.54
C TYR A 274 -12.18 15.21 -1.61
N PHE A 275 -11.73 16.46 -1.68
CA PHE A 275 -12.60 17.63 -1.80
C PHE A 275 -12.75 18.02 -3.27
N ASP A 276 -13.73 18.90 -3.53
CA ASP A 276 -13.88 19.51 -4.83
C ASP A 276 -12.64 20.33 -5.19
N GLY A 277 -12.24 20.30 -6.46
CA GLY A 277 -11.09 21.04 -6.95
C GLY A 277 -10.29 20.27 -7.98
N ASP A 278 -9.17 20.86 -8.41
CA ASP A 278 -8.26 20.25 -9.35
C ASP A 278 -7.16 19.45 -8.62
N PRO A 279 -7.18 18.10 -8.70
CA PRO A 279 -6.17 17.25 -8.03
C PRO A 279 -4.74 17.46 -8.56
N SER A 280 -4.57 18.14 -9.71
CA SER A 280 -3.25 18.48 -10.26
C SER A 280 -2.70 19.82 -9.77
N SER A 281 -3.47 20.57 -8.97
CA SER A 281 -3.07 21.86 -8.41
C SER A 281 -2.13 21.68 -7.21
N ASP A 282 -1.18 22.61 -7.07
CA ASP A 282 -0.31 22.71 -5.89
C ASP A 282 -1.08 23.16 -4.62
N ASP A 283 -2.27 23.74 -4.81
CA ASP A 283 -3.15 24.17 -3.72
C ASP A 283 -4.29 23.19 -3.41
N TYR A 284 -4.35 22.04 -4.10
CA TYR A 284 -5.37 21.04 -3.82
C TYR A 284 -5.24 20.49 -2.40
N ILE A 285 -6.37 20.29 -1.74
CA ILE A 285 -6.45 19.78 -0.38
C ILE A 285 -7.20 18.44 -0.39
N CYS A 286 -6.69 17.49 0.35
CA CYS A 286 -7.39 16.26 0.72
C CYS A 286 -7.02 15.88 2.16
N GLU A 287 -7.70 14.88 2.71
CA GLU A 287 -7.42 14.40 4.06
C GLU A 287 -7.12 12.91 4.08
N LEU A 288 -6.16 12.53 4.92
CA LEU A 288 -5.93 11.13 5.31
C LEU A 288 -6.46 10.92 6.73
N TRP A 289 -7.34 9.95 6.88
CA TRP A 289 -7.93 9.53 8.14
C TRP A 289 -7.34 8.18 8.52
N LEU A 290 -6.47 8.19 9.52
CA LEU A 290 -5.85 6.99 10.07
C LEU A 290 -6.66 6.50 11.25
N PRO A 291 -7.21 5.26 11.23
CA PRO A 291 -7.85 4.68 12.39
C PRO A 291 -6.81 4.41 13.48
N ILE A 292 -7.07 4.88 14.70
CA ILE A 292 -6.14 4.81 15.82
C ILE A 292 -6.81 4.31 17.09
N GLN A 293 -5.99 3.68 17.93
CA GLN A 293 -6.32 3.38 19.33
C GLN A 293 -5.13 3.71 20.22
N PRO A 294 -5.34 3.96 21.53
CA PRO A 294 -4.21 4.13 22.44
C PRO A 294 -3.30 2.91 22.46
N LYS A 295 -1.99 3.11 22.47
CA LYS A 295 -1.04 2.01 22.66
C LYS A 295 -1.34 1.27 23.95
N GLN A 296 -1.44 -0.04 23.89
CA GLN A 296 -1.52 -0.85 25.10
C GLN A 296 -0.19 -0.69 25.87
N THR A 297 -0.25 -0.04 27.02
CA THR A 297 0.85 -0.05 27.97
C THR A 297 0.98 -1.49 28.45
N GLU A 298 2.06 -2.19 28.04
CA GLU A 298 2.45 -3.44 28.71
C GLU A 298 2.55 -3.12 30.20
N GLY A 299 1.63 -3.67 30.99
CA GLY A 299 1.65 -3.51 32.43
C GLY A 299 3.01 -3.96 32.96
N LYS A 300 3.65 -3.05 33.71
CA LYS A 300 4.87 -3.33 34.47
C LYS A 300 4.62 -4.41 35.50
#